data_d31de03d383f22f753bf59d9f753d392
#
_entry.id   d31de03d383f22f753bf59d9f753d392
#
_cell.length_a   1.000
_cell.length_b   1.000
_cell.length_c   1.000
_cell.angle_alpha   90.00
_cell.angle_beta   90.00
_cell.angle_gamma   90.00
#
_symmetry.space_group_name_H-M   'P 1'
#
loop_
_entity.id
_entity.type
_entity.pdbx_description
1 polymer ?
#
loop_
_entity_poly.entity_id
_entity_poly.type
_entity_poly.pdbx_seq_one_letter_code
_entity_poly.pdbx_strand_id
1 'polypeptide(L)'
;RLAGDTLIVEGERAAQLVAHYRLPAGNPALREFLLPEPLIESGDLRVQAQARLIAGSDRNPARVAQRLAHWTATEVAGGVAAASPSAVQVLGRRRGDCNEHTVLFVALARALGLPARPVAGLLYLRGRFYYHAWAEVYLDDWVAVDPTFDQFPADAAHLRFVVGGLARQLELVQLLGSLTLEVS
;
A
#
# COMPACT_ATOMS: atom_id res chain seq x y z
N ARG A 1 -11.17 3.62 15.48
CA ARG A 1 -11.33 4.63 16.56
C ARG A 1 -10.96 4.06 17.92
N LEU A 2 -10.45 4.91 18.81
CA LEU A 2 -10.13 4.52 20.18
C LEU A 2 -11.35 4.79 21.09
N ALA A 3 -11.72 3.82 21.94
CA ALA A 3 -12.77 3.91 22.92
C ALA A 3 -12.25 3.37 24.26
N GLY A 4 -11.77 4.27 25.14
CA GLY A 4 -11.02 3.88 26.32
C GLY A 4 -9.69 3.24 25.96
N ASP A 5 -9.46 2.00 26.40
CA ASP A 5 -8.33 1.14 26.07
C ASP A 5 -8.59 0.21 24.85
N THR A 6 -9.77 0.31 24.26
CA THR A 6 -10.19 -0.55 23.14
C THR A 6 -10.03 0.19 21.81
N LEU A 7 -9.31 -0.41 20.88
CA LEU A 7 -9.20 0.04 19.51
C LEU A 7 -10.23 -0.69 18.64
N ILE A 8 -11.15 0.08 18.05
CA ILE A 8 -12.14 -0.44 17.11
C ILE A 8 -11.63 -0.19 15.70
N VAL A 9 -11.42 -1.25 14.95
CA VAL A 9 -11.04 -1.22 13.52
C VAL A 9 -12.24 -1.68 12.70
N GLU A 10 -12.64 -0.86 11.75
CA GLU A 10 -13.75 -1.13 10.84
C GLU A 10 -13.22 -1.20 9.42
N GLY A 11 -13.65 -2.21 8.67
CA GLY A 11 -13.29 -2.34 7.24
C GLY A 11 -14.13 -1.40 6.38
N GLU A 12 -13.51 -0.81 5.39
CA GLU A 12 -14.18 -0.02 4.36
C GLU A 12 -14.87 -0.92 3.33
N ARG A 13 -15.93 -0.42 2.69
CA ARG A 13 -16.64 -1.17 1.66
C ARG A 13 -16.27 -0.61 0.28
N ALA A 14 -15.72 -1.43 -0.60
CA ALA A 14 -15.32 -1.04 -1.96
C ALA A 14 -16.42 -0.30 -2.74
N ALA A 15 -17.68 -0.72 -2.58
CA ALA A 15 -18.82 -0.09 -3.24
C ALA A 15 -19.12 1.35 -2.77
N GLN A 16 -18.57 1.77 -1.64
CA GLN A 16 -18.75 3.11 -1.05
C GLN A 16 -17.56 4.04 -1.35
N LEU A 17 -16.48 3.50 -1.93
CA LEU A 17 -15.28 4.28 -2.25
C LEU A 17 -15.52 5.08 -3.53
N VAL A 18 -15.69 6.36 -3.38
CA VAL A 18 -15.86 7.31 -4.49
C VAL A 18 -14.77 8.37 -4.38
N ALA A 19 -14.02 8.56 -5.46
CA ALA A 19 -13.11 9.69 -5.57
C ALA A 19 -13.73 10.75 -6.49
N HIS A 20 -13.79 12.00 -6.02
CA HIS A 20 -14.37 13.12 -6.77
C HIS A 20 -13.36 13.77 -7.73
N TYR A 21 -12.31 13.05 -8.10
CA TYR A 21 -11.33 13.50 -9.07
C TYR A 21 -10.98 12.39 -10.07
N ARG A 22 -10.26 12.75 -11.12
CA ARG A 22 -9.70 11.83 -12.12
C ARG A 22 -8.19 11.92 -12.10
N LEU A 23 -7.53 10.82 -12.46
CA LEU A 23 -6.07 10.77 -12.56
C LEU A 23 -5.55 11.56 -13.77
N PRO A 24 -4.45 12.32 -13.63
CA PRO A 24 -3.67 12.50 -12.38
C PRO A 24 -4.35 13.46 -11.41
N ALA A 25 -4.11 13.27 -10.09
CA ALA A 25 -4.61 14.15 -9.05
C ALA A 25 -4.01 15.56 -9.16
N GLY A 26 -4.86 16.57 -9.10
CA GLY A 26 -4.46 17.97 -9.22
C GLY A 26 -4.33 18.73 -7.89
N ASN A 27 -4.57 18.09 -6.74
CA ASN A 27 -4.51 18.75 -5.44
C ASN A 27 -3.06 18.98 -4.99
N PRO A 28 -2.60 20.24 -4.81
CA PRO A 28 -1.23 20.55 -4.40
C PRO A 28 -0.84 19.98 -3.03
N ALA A 29 -1.81 19.83 -2.11
CA ALA A 29 -1.58 19.26 -0.78
C ALA A 29 -1.18 17.78 -0.81
N LEU A 30 -1.44 17.08 -1.92
CA LEU A 30 -1.10 15.67 -2.11
C LEU A 30 0.20 15.47 -2.91
N ARG A 31 0.90 16.56 -3.26
CA ARG A 31 2.07 16.52 -4.12
C ARG A 31 3.18 15.60 -3.60
N GLU A 32 3.44 15.64 -2.29
CA GLU A 32 4.47 14.80 -1.68
C GLU A 32 4.21 13.30 -1.91
N PHE A 33 2.96 12.87 -1.94
CA PHE A 33 2.54 11.49 -2.15
C PHE A 33 2.54 11.06 -3.64
N LEU A 34 3.00 11.91 -4.52
CA LEU A 34 3.20 11.65 -5.96
C LEU A 34 4.68 11.61 -6.34
N LEU A 35 5.57 12.10 -5.45
CA LEU A 35 7.00 12.18 -5.73
C LEU A 35 7.68 10.81 -5.58
N PRO A 36 8.74 10.55 -6.37
CA PRO A 36 9.59 9.38 -6.15
C PRO A 36 10.33 9.48 -4.82
N GLU A 37 10.62 8.32 -4.24
CA GLU A 37 11.45 8.15 -3.05
C GLU A 37 12.54 7.09 -3.34
N PRO A 38 13.60 6.94 -2.49
CA PRO A 38 14.74 6.02 -2.75
C PRO A 38 14.23 4.62 -2.93
N LEU A 39 13.37 3.96 -2.78
CA LEU A 39 12.90 2.62 -3.16
C LEU A 39 11.62 2.65 -4.00
N ILE A 40 11.00 3.82 -4.13
CA ILE A 40 9.71 4.03 -4.82
C ILE A 40 9.97 4.88 -6.07
N GLU A 41 10.55 4.26 -7.08
CA GLU A 41 11.04 4.92 -8.30
C GLU A 41 9.91 5.17 -9.30
N SER A 42 8.90 5.93 -8.90
CA SER A 42 7.72 6.24 -9.75
C SER A 42 8.06 7.01 -11.03
N GLY A 43 9.23 7.65 -11.07
CA GLY A 43 9.75 8.34 -12.26
C GLY A 43 10.45 7.43 -13.27
N ASP A 44 10.76 6.18 -12.94
CA ASP A 44 11.42 5.25 -13.86
C ASP A 44 10.51 4.88 -15.04
N LEU A 45 11.05 4.90 -16.25
CA LEU A 45 10.28 4.67 -17.48
C LEU A 45 9.65 3.27 -17.53
N ARG A 46 10.28 2.26 -16.94
CA ARG A 46 9.75 0.89 -16.88
C ARG A 46 8.54 0.82 -15.95
N VAL A 47 8.61 1.48 -14.79
CA VAL A 47 7.50 1.58 -13.84
C VAL A 47 6.34 2.33 -14.48
N GLN A 48 6.60 3.47 -15.12
CA GLN A 48 5.59 4.24 -15.83
C GLN A 48 4.92 3.46 -16.97
N ALA A 49 5.71 2.74 -17.76
CA ALA A 49 5.19 1.92 -18.86
C ALA A 49 4.27 0.80 -18.33
N GLN A 50 4.71 0.10 -17.29
CA GLN A 50 3.92 -0.95 -16.67
C GLN A 50 2.64 -0.42 -16.03
N ALA A 51 2.71 0.70 -15.33
CA ALA A 51 1.55 1.35 -14.73
C ALA A 51 0.50 1.71 -15.78
N ARG A 52 0.91 2.28 -16.91
CA ARG A 52 0.02 2.61 -18.04
C ARG A 52 -0.60 1.37 -18.67
N LEU A 53 0.14 0.26 -18.80
CA LEU A 53 -0.39 -1.01 -19.30
C LEU A 53 -1.51 -1.53 -18.41
N ILE A 54 -1.33 -1.49 -17.08
CA ILE A 54 -2.33 -1.96 -16.11
C ILE A 54 -3.57 -1.07 -16.13
N ALA A 55 -3.39 0.24 -16.09
CA ALA A 55 -4.50 1.20 -16.04
C ALA A 55 -5.27 1.30 -17.36
N GLY A 56 -4.58 1.14 -18.51
CA GLY A 56 -5.15 1.38 -19.82
C GLY A 56 -5.63 2.83 -19.95
N SER A 57 -6.85 3.02 -20.46
CA SER A 57 -7.49 4.34 -20.57
C SER A 57 -8.26 4.77 -19.31
N ASP A 58 -8.32 3.93 -18.28
CA ASP A 58 -9.06 4.26 -17.08
C ASP A 58 -8.40 5.40 -16.28
N ARG A 59 -9.20 6.31 -15.81
CA ARG A 59 -8.79 7.47 -14.99
C ARG A 59 -9.56 7.56 -13.67
N ASN A 60 -10.37 6.54 -13.35
CA ASN A 60 -11.03 6.46 -12.05
C ASN A 60 -10.04 5.96 -11.00
N PRO A 61 -9.74 6.75 -9.94
CA PRO A 61 -8.72 6.40 -8.97
C PRO A 61 -8.95 5.06 -8.26
N ALA A 62 -10.19 4.79 -7.86
CA ALA A 62 -10.54 3.55 -7.16
C ALA A 62 -10.36 2.31 -8.05
N ARG A 63 -10.85 2.35 -9.30
CA ARG A 63 -10.66 1.23 -10.24
C ARG A 63 -9.20 1.01 -10.61
N VAL A 64 -8.44 2.11 -10.77
CA VAL A 64 -7.00 2.00 -11.04
C VAL A 64 -6.28 1.39 -9.85
N ALA A 65 -6.57 1.84 -8.61
CA ALA A 65 -6.00 1.24 -7.40
C ALA A 65 -6.27 -0.27 -7.31
N GLN A 66 -7.51 -0.68 -7.54
CA GLN A 66 -7.91 -2.09 -7.54
C GLN A 66 -7.15 -2.91 -8.59
N ARG A 67 -7.02 -2.40 -9.81
CA ARG A 67 -6.26 -3.10 -10.88
C ARG A 67 -4.79 -3.22 -10.55
N LEU A 68 -4.19 -2.16 -9.97
CA LEU A 68 -2.79 -2.18 -9.54
C LEU A 68 -2.57 -3.19 -8.41
N ALA A 69 -3.48 -3.26 -7.42
CA ALA A 69 -3.40 -4.23 -6.33
C ALA A 69 -3.48 -5.66 -6.87
N HIS A 70 -4.49 -5.95 -7.67
CA HIS A 70 -4.68 -7.26 -8.30
C HIS A 70 -3.48 -7.68 -9.14
N TRP A 71 -2.97 -6.78 -9.99
CA TRP A 71 -1.80 -7.06 -10.81
C TRP A 71 -0.57 -7.33 -9.96
N THR A 72 -0.33 -6.54 -8.91
CA THR A 72 0.83 -6.72 -8.04
C THR A 72 0.74 -8.07 -7.31
N ALA A 73 -0.41 -8.41 -6.76
CA ALA A 73 -0.63 -9.68 -6.05
C ALA A 73 -0.47 -10.90 -6.97
N THR A 74 -0.86 -10.80 -8.25
CA THR A 74 -0.82 -11.94 -9.19
C THR A 74 0.51 -12.10 -9.89
N GLU A 75 1.22 -10.99 -10.15
CA GLU A 75 2.44 -10.98 -10.94
C GLU A 75 3.73 -10.99 -10.10
N VAL A 76 3.63 -10.70 -8.80
CA VAL A 76 4.77 -10.77 -7.87
C VAL A 76 4.61 -11.99 -6.99
N ALA A 77 5.44 -13.00 -7.22
CA ALA A 77 5.42 -14.21 -6.42
C ALA A 77 5.95 -13.94 -5.00
N GLY A 78 5.33 -14.53 -3.99
CA GLY A 78 5.80 -14.45 -2.60
C GLY A 78 7.21 -15.03 -2.44
N GLY A 79 8.02 -14.41 -1.60
CA GLY A 79 9.37 -14.92 -1.30
C GLY A 79 10.13 -13.99 -0.38
N VAL A 80 11.15 -14.53 0.26
CA VAL A 80 12.06 -13.74 1.10
C VAL A 80 12.98 -12.93 0.19
N ALA A 81 13.04 -11.62 0.40
CA ALA A 81 14.01 -10.77 -0.26
C ALA A 81 15.38 -10.84 0.42
N ALA A 82 16.44 -10.91 -0.36
CA ALA A 82 17.81 -10.94 0.16
C ALA A 82 18.30 -9.55 0.62
N ALA A 83 17.64 -8.48 0.21
CA ALA A 83 17.91 -7.08 0.55
C ALA A 83 16.67 -6.27 0.19
N SER A 84 16.51 -5.08 0.73
CA SER A 84 15.37 -4.19 0.42
C SER A 84 15.37 -3.73 -1.05
N PRO A 85 14.77 -4.46 -1.98
CA PRO A 85 14.80 -4.11 -3.39
C PRO A 85 13.90 -2.91 -3.68
N SER A 86 14.31 -2.10 -4.66
CA SER A 86 13.52 -1.00 -5.16
C SER A 86 12.37 -1.47 -6.05
N ALA A 87 11.40 -0.61 -6.31
CA ALA A 87 10.25 -0.89 -7.19
C ALA A 87 10.70 -1.40 -8.58
N VAL A 88 11.76 -0.82 -9.14
CA VAL A 88 12.34 -1.27 -10.41
C VAL A 88 12.91 -2.68 -10.33
N GLN A 89 13.57 -3.02 -9.24
CA GLN A 89 14.11 -4.36 -9.06
C GLN A 89 13.00 -5.41 -8.85
N VAL A 90 11.97 -5.08 -8.07
CA VAL A 90 10.79 -5.94 -7.89
C VAL A 90 10.06 -6.13 -9.22
N LEU A 91 9.86 -5.05 -9.98
CA LEU A 91 9.24 -5.12 -11.31
C LEU A 91 10.00 -6.08 -12.26
N GLY A 92 11.32 -6.09 -12.19
CA GLY A 92 12.14 -6.99 -13.02
C GLY A 92 12.17 -8.44 -12.53
N ARG A 93 12.20 -8.66 -11.21
CA ARG A 93 12.33 -10.01 -10.61
C ARG A 93 11.01 -10.72 -10.41
N ARG A 94 9.91 -9.98 -10.29
CA ARG A 94 8.56 -10.49 -10.02
C ARG A 94 8.51 -11.40 -8.78
N ARG A 95 9.25 -11.03 -7.75
CA ARG A 95 9.31 -11.78 -6.49
C ARG A 95 9.65 -10.86 -5.32
N GLY A 96 8.96 -11.06 -4.17
CA GLY A 96 9.19 -10.28 -2.96
C GLY A 96 8.25 -10.67 -1.83
N ASP A 97 8.44 -10.06 -0.66
CA ASP A 97 7.53 -10.13 0.47
C ASP A 97 6.55 -8.94 0.50
N CYS A 98 5.92 -8.68 1.63
CA CYS A 98 4.94 -7.58 1.75
C CYS A 98 5.56 -6.19 1.51
N ASN A 99 6.83 -5.97 1.85
CA ASN A 99 7.49 -4.69 1.61
C ASN A 99 7.70 -4.45 0.11
N GLU A 100 8.15 -5.45 -0.62
CA GLU A 100 8.37 -5.40 -2.05
C GLU A 100 7.07 -5.18 -2.82
N HIS A 101 6.00 -5.91 -2.46
CA HIS A 101 4.67 -5.69 -3.04
C HIS A 101 4.21 -4.25 -2.82
N THR A 102 4.37 -3.75 -1.59
CA THR A 102 3.99 -2.38 -1.22
C THR A 102 4.78 -1.33 -1.99
N VAL A 103 6.11 -1.46 -2.05
CA VAL A 103 6.99 -0.52 -2.75
C VAL A 103 6.67 -0.45 -4.23
N LEU A 104 6.46 -1.59 -4.88
CA LEU A 104 6.09 -1.64 -6.30
C LEU A 104 4.70 -1.04 -6.54
N PHE A 105 3.71 -1.41 -5.74
CA PHE A 105 2.35 -0.88 -5.85
C PHE A 105 2.35 0.66 -5.73
N VAL A 106 3.01 1.21 -4.70
CA VAL A 106 3.07 2.67 -4.49
C VAL A 106 3.78 3.36 -5.66
N ALA A 107 4.85 2.78 -6.19
CA ALA A 107 5.53 3.34 -7.36
C ALA A 107 4.64 3.37 -8.61
N LEU A 108 3.91 2.28 -8.88
CA LEU A 108 2.94 2.19 -9.98
C LEU A 108 1.80 3.21 -9.83
N ALA A 109 1.25 3.35 -8.61
CA ALA A 109 0.18 4.30 -8.32
C ALA A 109 0.65 5.75 -8.56
N ARG A 110 1.78 6.14 -7.98
CA ARG A 110 2.37 7.47 -8.15
C ARG A 110 2.71 7.78 -9.61
N ALA A 111 3.17 6.80 -10.37
CA ALA A 111 3.46 6.95 -11.80
C ALA A 111 2.23 7.32 -12.65
N LEU A 112 1.02 7.00 -12.16
CA LEU A 112 -0.26 7.38 -12.78
C LEU A 112 -0.86 8.66 -12.21
N GLY A 113 -0.18 9.29 -11.25
CA GLY A 113 -0.71 10.45 -10.54
C GLY A 113 -1.78 10.11 -9.51
N LEU A 114 -1.81 8.87 -9.01
CA LEU A 114 -2.60 8.45 -7.86
C LEU A 114 -1.77 8.65 -6.59
N PRO A 115 -2.15 9.57 -5.68
CA PRO A 115 -1.42 9.75 -4.45
C PRO A 115 -1.45 8.47 -3.62
N ALA A 116 -0.27 7.98 -3.25
CA ALA A 116 -0.11 6.74 -2.52
C ALA A 116 1.06 6.82 -1.54
N ARG A 117 0.96 6.07 -0.44
CA ARG A 117 2.00 6.01 0.59
C ARG A 117 2.14 4.60 1.15
N PRO A 118 3.34 4.16 1.50
CA PRO A 118 3.54 2.92 2.21
C PRO A 118 3.14 3.09 3.67
N VAL A 119 2.62 2.04 4.26
CA VAL A 119 2.30 1.95 5.69
C VAL A 119 2.73 0.60 6.24
N ALA A 120 2.91 0.53 7.55
CA ALA A 120 3.21 -0.71 8.23
C ALA A 120 2.50 -0.81 9.58
N GLY A 121 2.34 -2.02 10.04
CA GLY A 121 1.68 -2.31 11.29
C GLY A 121 1.58 -3.80 11.56
N LEU A 122 0.45 -4.22 12.10
CA LEU A 122 0.15 -5.61 12.40
C LEU A 122 -1.04 -6.08 11.57
N LEU A 123 -0.91 -7.28 11.07
CA LEU A 123 -2.00 -8.03 10.45
C LEU A 123 -2.43 -9.15 11.38
N TYR A 124 -3.74 -9.17 11.73
CA TYR A 124 -4.31 -10.27 12.48
C TYR A 124 -4.70 -11.40 11.54
N LEU A 125 -4.01 -12.53 11.66
CA LEU A 125 -4.23 -13.68 10.80
C LEU A 125 -4.20 -14.97 11.63
N ARG A 126 -5.24 -15.81 11.53
CA ARG A 126 -5.33 -17.13 12.18
C ARG A 126 -5.03 -17.08 13.67
N GLY A 127 -5.58 -16.08 14.38
CA GLY A 127 -5.45 -15.96 15.83
C GLY A 127 -4.15 -15.32 16.32
N ARG A 128 -3.34 -14.74 15.43
CA ARG A 128 -2.06 -14.10 15.77
C ARG A 128 -1.85 -12.80 15.02
N PHE A 129 -1.04 -11.92 15.60
CA PHE A 129 -0.58 -10.71 14.95
C PHE A 129 0.80 -10.95 14.30
N TYR A 130 0.93 -10.49 13.07
CA TYR A 130 2.17 -10.50 12.31
C TYR A 130 2.53 -9.10 11.87
N TYR A 131 3.83 -8.77 11.86
CA TYR A 131 4.28 -7.59 11.15
C TYR A 131 3.82 -7.67 9.69
N HIS A 132 3.30 -6.56 9.17
CA HIS A 132 2.89 -6.46 7.79
C HIS A 132 3.06 -5.05 7.24
N ALA A 133 3.39 -4.95 5.96
CA ALA A 133 3.45 -3.71 5.20
C ALA A 133 2.40 -3.74 4.09
N TRP A 134 1.72 -2.63 3.90
CA TRP A 134 0.74 -2.42 2.84
C TRP A 134 0.75 -0.98 2.37
N ALA A 135 -0.17 -0.58 1.52
CA ALA A 135 -0.26 0.77 0.99
C ALA A 135 -1.54 1.46 1.43
N GLU A 136 -1.54 2.78 1.33
CA GLU A 136 -2.74 3.59 1.30
C GLU A 136 -2.75 4.44 0.03
N VAL A 137 -3.93 4.59 -0.57
CA VAL A 137 -4.19 5.50 -1.69
C VAL A 137 -5.20 6.56 -1.27
N TYR A 138 -5.10 7.76 -1.86
CA TYR A 138 -6.02 8.83 -1.56
C TYR A 138 -7.22 8.80 -2.52
N LEU A 139 -8.41 8.59 -1.96
CA LEU A 139 -9.71 8.59 -2.67
C LEU A 139 -10.68 9.56 -1.97
N ASP A 140 -10.26 10.84 -1.85
CA ASP A 140 -10.85 11.90 -1.01
C ASP A 140 -10.63 11.66 0.49
N ASP A 141 -10.27 10.47 0.89
CA ASP A 141 -9.64 10.09 2.15
C ASP A 141 -8.59 9.00 1.89
N TRP A 142 -7.79 8.65 2.90
CA TRP A 142 -6.78 7.61 2.79
C TRP A 142 -7.42 6.22 2.98
N VAL A 143 -7.38 5.42 1.93
CA VAL A 143 -7.95 4.07 1.87
C VAL A 143 -6.83 3.04 1.85
N ALA A 144 -6.91 2.07 2.75
CA ALA A 144 -5.94 0.98 2.84
C ALA A 144 -6.08 -0.01 1.66
N VAL A 145 -4.94 -0.44 1.11
CA VAL A 145 -4.83 -1.39 -0.01
C VAL A 145 -3.74 -2.39 0.32
N ASP A 146 -4.04 -3.68 0.28
CA ASP A 146 -3.04 -4.72 0.46
C ASP A 146 -2.72 -5.41 -0.88
N PRO A 147 -1.60 -5.03 -1.52
CA PRO A 147 -1.18 -5.63 -2.78
C PRO A 147 -0.52 -7.01 -2.61
N THR A 148 -0.33 -7.50 -1.38
CA THR A 148 0.18 -8.84 -1.10
C THR A 148 -0.95 -9.87 -1.11
N PHE A 149 -2.11 -9.49 -0.57
CA PHE A 149 -3.28 -10.36 -0.44
C PHE A 149 -4.42 -10.03 -1.41
N ASP A 150 -4.18 -9.18 -2.40
CA ASP A 150 -5.19 -8.73 -3.39
C ASP A 150 -6.42 -8.11 -2.73
N GLN A 151 -6.22 -7.30 -1.70
CA GLN A 151 -7.33 -6.66 -0.99
C GLN A 151 -7.46 -5.17 -1.37
N PHE A 152 -8.63 -4.81 -1.87
CA PHE A 152 -9.04 -3.43 -2.11
C PHE A 152 -10.52 -3.21 -1.77
N PRO A 153 -10.84 -2.45 -0.73
CA PRO A 153 -9.92 -1.98 0.33
C PRO A 153 -9.39 -3.14 1.17
N ALA A 154 -8.32 -2.90 1.94
CA ALA A 154 -7.83 -3.85 2.92
C ALA A 154 -8.85 -4.02 4.06
N ASP A 155 -8.94 -5.22 4.62
CA ASP A 155 -9.92 -5.55 5.65
C ASP A 155 -9.57 -4.99 7.04
N ALA A 156 -10.47 -5.18 8.00
CA ALA A 156 -10.31 -4.71 9.38
C ALA A 156 -9.23 -5.47 10.18
N ALA A 157 -8.59 -6.48 9.60
CA ALA A 157 -7.47 -7.17 10.22
C ALA A 157 -6.17 -6.37 10.19
N HIS A 158 -6.12 -5.26 9.44
CA HIS A 158 -4.96 -4.40 9.28
C HIS A 158 -4.92 -3.29 10.33
N LEU A 159 -3.96 -3.37 11.24
CA LEU A 159 -3.75 -2.42 12.32
C LEU A 159 -2.55 -1.53 12.02
N ARG A 160 -2.77 -0.33 11.47
CA ARG A 160 -1.71 0.61 11.08
C ARG A 160 -1.09 1.29 12.28
N PHE A 161 0.24 1.26 12.35
CA PHE A 161 1.04 1.99 13.34
C PHE A 161 1.90 3.08 12.71
N VAL A 162 2.44 2.85 11.52
CA VAL A 162 3.42 3.73 10.89
C VAL A 162 2.99 4.10 9.48
N VAL A 163 3.16 5.37 9.14
CA VAL A 163 3.05 5.88 7.77
C VAL A 163 4.44 6.25 7.28
N GLY A 164 4.86 5.70 6.14
CA GLY A 164 6.15 5.98 5.51
C GLY A 164 6.91 4.72 5.13
N GLY A 165 8.02 4.93 4.42
CA GLY A 165 8.88 3.85 3.92
C GLY A 165 9.66 3.12 5.00
N LEU A 166 10.55 2.21 4.56
CA LEU A 166 11.27 1.24 5.39
C LEU A 166 11.99 1.87 6.61
N ALA A 167 12.55 3.08 6.48
CA ALA A 167 13.22 3.76 7.58
C ALA A 167 12.29 4.03 8.77
N ARG A 168 11.04 4.41 8.49
CA ARG A 168 10.01 4.61 9.51
C ARG A 168 9.51 3.30 10.11
N GLN A 169 9.54 2.22 9.35
CA GLN A 169 9.08 0.90 9.80
C GLN A 169 9.99 0.30 10.87
N LEU A 170 11.27 0.71 10.93
CA LEU A 170 12.18 0.30 12.00
C LEU A 170 11.71 0.79 13.37
N GLU A 171 10.98 1.90 13.45
CA GLU A 171 10.36 2.39 14.68
C GLU A 171 9.33 1.42 15.25
N LEU A 172 8.62 0.70 14.37
CA LEU A 172 7.62 -0.30 14.75
C LEU A 172 8.25 -1.51 15.47
N VAL A 173 9.44 -1.93 15.06
CA VAL A 173 10.14 -3.08 15.66
C VAL A 173 10.38 -2.86 17.16
N GLN A 174 10.64 -1.63 17.56
CA GLN A 174 10.84 -1.28 18.98
C GLN A 174 9.54 -1.36 19.79
N LEU A 175 8.40 -1.13 19.17
CA LEU A 175 7.08 -1.20 19.82
C LEU A 175 6.58 -2.64 19.97
N LEU A 176 6.89 -3.52 19.03
CA LEU A 176 6.35 -4.89 18.98
C LEU A 176 6.72 -5.73 20.22
N GLY A 177 7.86 -5.46 20.84
CA GLY A 177 8.28 -6.15 22.08
C GLY A 177 7.54 -5.74 23.35
N SER A 178 6.76 -4.64 23.31
CA SER A 178 6.07 -4.07 24.47
C SER A 178 4.53 -4.08 24.37
N LEU A 179 3.97 -4.55 23.25
CA LEU A 179 2.53 -4.55 23.02
C LEU A 179 1.92 -5.89 23.44
N THR A 180 0.83 -5.83 24.22
CA THR A 180 -0.09 -6.95 24.42
C THR A 180 -1.40 -6.58 23.76
N LEU A 181 -1.87 -7.41 22.84
CA LEU A 181 -3.11 -7.20 22.11
C LEU A 181 -4.03 -8.41 22.30
N GLU A 182 -5.27 -8.14 22.68
CA GLU A 182 -6.34 -9.15 22.76
C GLU A 182 -7.42 -8.80 21.73
N VAL A 183 -7.96 -9.81 21.09
CA VAL A 183 -9.04 -9.66 20.10
C VAL A 183 -10.33 -10.25 20.68
N SER A 184 -11.37 -9.46 20.72
CA SER A 184 -12.67 -9.84 21.22
C SER A 184 -13.74 -9.82 20.13
#